data_ce48166fdde3fc2376e820c8e874c90f
#
_entry.id   ce48166fdde3fc2376e820c8e874c90f
#
_cell.length_a   1.000
_cell.length_b   1.000
_cell.length_c   1.000
_cell.angle_alpha   90.00
_cell.angle_beta   90.00
_cell.angle_gamma   90.00
#
_symmetry.space_group_name_H-M   'P 1'
#
loop_
_entity.id
_entity.type
_entity.pdbx_description
1 polymer ?
#
loop_
_entity_poly.entity_id
_entity_poly.type
_entity_poly.pdbx_seq_one_letter_code
_entity_poly.pdbx_strand_id
1 'polypeptide(L)'
;QILLELPGVKEHDRVRELLKSSANLEFYETMPLSQIQGALSELDQTLRNDSTGNGRGLMSYFSQIGDPRYIVVGMATETARDTINAILASPAAKRILPSNLKLAWEVKPQTIEGSDSTGTKKAQAFYTLMALKTTNGKPALSGDVVTAASAEYENTLGNYVSMTMKPDAARQWARITAANINKPVAIVLDDHIYSAPNVNDVIEGGRSQITGNFDTDEAKDLANVLKSGKMAAKVEIISDTVIGPSLGQQAIHDGFVSFIIALVLLMIFMCCFYGVIPGLIANLGLIFNIFFTFGILASFQAVLTLSGIAGIVLALGMAVDANVLIYERAKEELRAGKNARQAINDGYSNAFSAIFDANLTSVITGVILLFFGTGPIKGFATTLIIGIIVSFFTAVYLTRLVFIIGAKSKPFERLTFATPLSRKMFTNTNFNFLGARKVSFAVVGVAVLIVLGSFFIRGLNQGIDFSGGRNYVVQFDHPVNTSELQSKLAPLFDGSQLSVITIDDNTKVRISTNYKIDSEDPNIDNEITGLSLIHISEPTRPY
;
A
#
# COMPACT_ATOMS: atom_id res chain seq x y z
N GLN A 1 -2.56 7.82 9.79
CA GLN A 1 -2.08 7.08 8.61
C GLN A 1 -3.00 5.89 8.33
N ILE A 2 -3.35 5.69 7.07
CA ILE A 2 -4.11 4.53 6.60
C ILE A 2 -3.14 3.74 5.70
N LEU A 3 -2.97 2.46 5.96
CA LEU A 3 -2.27 1.54 5.08
C LEU A 3 -3.32 0.84 4.22
N LEU A 4 -3.14 0.91 2.91
CA LEU A 4 -4.00 0.25 1.94
C LEU A 4 -3.17 -0.75 1.14
N GLU A 5 -3.57 -2.01 1.14
CA GLU A 5 -2.95 -3.07 0.35
C GLU A 5 -3.95 -3.52 -0.72
N LEU A 6 -3.55 -3.43 -1.97
CA LEU A 6 -4.40 -3.73 -3.12
C LEU A 6 -3.79 -4.89 -3.93
N PRO A 7 -4.14 -6.14 -3.63
CA PRO A 7 -3.62 -7.28 -4.36
C PRO A 7 -4.21 -7.35 -5.78
N GLY A 8 -3.38 -7.69 -6.76
CA GLY A 8 -3.81 -7.97 -8.13
C GLY A 8 -4.12 -6.76 -9.01
N VAL A 9 -3.73 -5.56 -8.62
CA VAL A 9 -3.89 -4.35 -9.43
C VAL A 9 -2.96 -4.41 -10.65
N LYS A 10 -3.52 -4.25 -11.85
CA LYS A 10 -2.78 -4.20 -13.12
C LYS A 10 -2.42 -2.78 -13.54
N GLU A 11 -3.27 -1.80 -13.25
CA GLU A 11 -3.13 -0.41 -13.66
C GLU A 11 -2.86 0.48 -12.44
N HIS A 12 -1.59 0.60 -12.06
CA HIS A 12 -1.18 1.29 -10.83
C HIS A 12 -1.49 2.79 -10.87
N ASP A 13 -1.25 3.46 -12.00
CA ASP A 13 -1.44 4.90 -12.13
C ASP A 13 -2.92 5.28 -12.03
N ARG A 14 -3.79 4.48 -12.63
CA ARG A 14 -5.24 4.67 -12.54
C ARG A 14 -5.76 4.56 -11.10
N VAL A 15 -5.28 3.54 -10.35
CA VAL A 15 -5.66 3.37 -8.94
C VAL A 15 -5.11 4.51 -8.08
N ARG A 16 -3.91 4.97 -8.37
CA ARG A 16 -3.30 6.12 -7.68
C ARG A 16 -4.14 7.38 -7.88
N GLU A 17 -4.62 7.65 -9.09
CA GLU A 17 -5.50 8.78 -9.37
C GLU A 17 -6.84 8.64 -8.66
N LEU A 18 -7.45 7.46 -8.68
CA LEU A 18 -8.70 7.18 -7.95
C LEU A 18 -8.56 7.41 -6.44
N LEU A 19 -7.43 7.02 -5.85
CA LEU A 19 -7.17 7.22 -4.41
C LEU A 19 -6.88 8.67 -4.05
N LYS A 20 -6.30 9.45 -4.95
CA LYS A 20 -6.08 10.89 -4.76
C LYS A 20 -7.35 11.71 -4.94
N SER A 21 -8.30 11.21 -5.71
CA SER A 21 -9.56 11.91 -5.94
C SER A 21 -10.31 12.04 -4.62
N SER A 22 -10.71 13.26 -4.27
CA SER A 22 -11.46 13.52 -3.04
C SER A 22 -12.93 13.13 -3.18
N ALA A 23 -13.32 12.67 -4.37
CA ALA A 23 -14.69 12.32 -4.75
C ALA A 23 -15.72 13.42 -4.43
N ASN A 24 -15.29 14.68 -4.46
CA ASN A 24 -16.18 15.81 -4.22
C ASN A 24 -17.07 16.01 -5.46
N LEU A 25 -18.22 15.36 -5.44
CA LEU A 25 -19.21 15.46 -6.51
C LEU A 25 -19.97 16.77 -6.39
N GLU A 26 -19.98 17.53 -7.46
CA GLU A 26 -20.65 18.82 -7.57
C GLU A 26 -21.44 18.92 -8.88
N PHE A 27 -22.64 19.48 -8.79
CA PHE A 27 -23.47 19.76 -9.96
C PHE A 27 -23.57 21.27 -10.15
N TYR A 28 -23.23 21.73 -11.34
CA TYR A 28 -23.27 23.13 -11.68
C TYR A 28 -24.28 23.38 -12.82
N GLU A 29 -25.05 24.44 -12.66
CA GLU A 29 -25.70 25.04 -13.81
C GLU A 29 -24.62 25.56 -14.76
N THR A 30 -24.91 25.67 -16.03
CA THR A 30 -23.97 26.13 -17.04
C THR A 30 -24.31 27.52 -17.55
N MET A 31 -23.32 28.20 -18.11
CA MET A 31 -23.44 29.53 -18.64
C MET A 31 -22.99 29.57 -20.12
N PRO A 32 -23.83 30.02 -21.06
CA PRO A 32 -23.42 30.12 -22.45
C PRO A 32 -22.32 31.17 -22.61
N LEU A 33 -21.40 30.94 -23.55
CA LEU A 33 -20.26 31.80 -23.79
C LEU A 33 -20.68 33.25 -24.11
N SER A 34 -21.84 33.45 -24.76
CA SER A 34 -22.39 34.78 -25.05
C SER A 34 -22.55 35.69 -23.83
N GLN A 35 -22.82 35.13 -22.64
CA GLN A 35 -22.98 35.90 -21.41
C GLN A 35 -21.67 36.39 -20.80
N ILE A 36 -20.55 35.74 -21.12
CA ILE A 36 -19.23 36.03 -20.55
C ILE A 36 -18.26 36.56 -21.60
N GLN A 37 -18.64 36.58 -22.88
CA GLN A 37 -17.79 36.96 -23.99
C GLN A 37 -17.25 38.39 -23.84
N GLY A 38 -18.06 39.33 -23.35
CA GLY A 38 -17.65 40.69 -23.07
C GLY A 38 -16.51 40.75 -22.02
N ALA A 39 -16.68 40.06 -20.89
CA ALA A 39 -15.68 40.03 -19.84
C ALA A 39 -14.39 39.31 -20.28
N LEU A 40 -14.51 38.23 -21.08
CA LEU A 40 -13.34 37.55 -21.63
C LEU A 40 -12.58 38.44 -22.65
N SER A 41 -13.29 39.23 -23.47
CA SER A 41 -12.68 40.17 -24.42
C SER A 41 -12.00 41.30 -23.70
N GLU A 42 -12.59 41.83 -22.63
CA GLU A 42 -11.97 42.88 -21.78
C GLU A 42 -10.69 42.35 -21.11
N LEU A 43 -10.73 41.14 -20.59
CA LEU A 43 -9.54 40.47 -20.03
C LEU A 43 -8.45 40.28 -21.09
N ASP A 44 -8.81 39.85 -22.29
CA ASP A 44 -7.89 39.66 -23.41
C ASP A 44 -7.20 40.97 -23.81
N GLN A 45 -7.96 42.08 -23.89
CA GLN A 45 -7.42 43.39 -24.16
C GLN A 45 -6.50 43.94 -23.03
N THR A 46 -6.89 43.71 -21.77
CA THR A 46 -6.10 44.10 -20.60
C THR A 46 -4.75 43.41 -20.61
N LEU A 47 -4.71 42.12 -20.93
CA LEU A 47 -3.47 41.35 -21.00
C LEU A 47 -2.59 41.78 -22.19
N ARG A 48 -3.16 42.14 -23.31
CA ARG A 48 -2.41 42.68 -24.47
C ARG A 48 -1.76 44.04 -24.18
N ASN A 49 -2.41 44.86 -23.36
CA ASN A 49 -1.95 46.19 -23.01
C ASN A 49 -0.96 46.19 -21.83
N ASP A 50 -0.81 45.06 -21.11
CA ASP A 50 0.11 44.94 -20.00
C ASP A 50 1.55 44.79 -20.50
N SER A 51 2.36 45.84 -20.28
CA SER A 51 3.75 45.94 -20.75
C SER A 51 4.70 44.92 -20.08
N THR A 52 4.24 44.22 -19.03
CA THR A 52 5.05 43.24 -18.29
C THR A 52 4.89 41.83 -18.84
N GLY A 53 3.91 41.59 -19.72
CA GLY A 53 3.64 40.29 -20.35
C GLY A 53 4.13 40.21 -21.80
N ASN A 54 4.10 39.02 -22.39
CA ASN A 54 4.52 38.78 -23.79
C ASN A 54 3.58 39.41 -24.85
N GLY A 55 2.70 40.37 -24.50
CA GLY A 55 1.75 41.00 -25.40
C GLY A 55 0.69 40.08 -26.03
N ARG A 56 0.54 38.87 -25.50
CA ARG A 56 -0.43 37.89 -25.97
C ARG A 56 -1.67 37.93 -25.08
N GLY A 57 -2.84 38.05 -25.70
CA GLY A 57 -4.11 37.97 -25.01
C GLY A 57 -4.51 36.51 -24.69
N LEU A 58 -5.48 36.35 -23.78
CA LEU A 58 -5.99 35.06 -23.34
C LEU A 58 -6.46 34.20 -24.53
N MET A 59 -7.16 34.80 -25.48
CA MET A 59 -7.75 34.07 -26.63
C MET A 59 -6.69 33.49 -27.56
N SER A 60 -5.47 33.98 -27.57
CA SER A 60 -4.37 33.44 -28.39
C SER A 60 -3.83 32.10 -27.93
N TYR A 61 -4.16 31.67 -26.71
CA TYR A 61 -3.75 30.38 -26.17
C TYR A 61 -4.73 29.23 -26.49
N PHE A 62 -5.95 29.56 -26.96
CA PHE A 62 -6.90 28.55 -27.41
C PHE A 62 -6.62 28.19 -28.87
N SER A 63 -6.58 26.89 -29.16
CA SER A 63 -6.49 26.36 -30.51
C SER A 63 -7.79 26.55 -31.28
N GLN A 64 -8.91 26.48 -30.57
CA GLN A 64 -10.25 26.73 -31.09
C GLN A 64 -11.08 27.43 -30.03
N ILE A 65 -11.79 28.48 -30.41
CA ILE A 65 -12.74 29.21 -29.56
C ILE A 65 -14.12 28.60 -29.73
N GLY A 66 -14.89 28.47 -28.64
CA GLY A 66 -16.23 27.92 -28.64
C GLY A 66 -17.26 28.81 -29.36
N ASP A 67 -18.37 28.22 -29.79
CA ASP A 67 -19.52 28.98 -30.32
C ASP A 67 -20.23 29.70 -29.17
N PRO A 68 -20.56 30.98 -29.29
CA PRO A 68 -21.24 31.78 -28.28
C PRO A 68 -22.54 31.21 -27.72
N ARG A 69 -23.20 30.32 -28.43
CA ARG A 69 -24.46 29.68 -28.03
C ARG A 69 -24.27 28.55 -27.01
N TYR A 70 -23.07 27.98 -26.97
CA TYR A 70 -22.75 26.84 -26.10
C TYR A 70 -21.92 27.24 -24.89
N ILE A 71 -21.68 26.30 -24.00
CA ILE A 71 -20.94 26.48 -22.74
C ILE A 71 -19.44 26.40 -22.90
N VAL A 72 -18.95 25.95 -24.04
CA VAL A 72 -17.53 25.77 -24.35
C VAL A 72 -16.90 27.14 -24.59
N VAL A 73 -15.87 27.45 -23.82
CA VAL A 73 -15.07 28.67 -23.98
C VAL A 73 -14.03 28.48 -25.08
N GLY A 74 -13.36 27.36 -25.08
CA GLY A 74 -12.38 27.00 -26.09
C GLY A 74 -11.65 25.71 -25.76
N MET A 75 -10.81 25.28 -26.70
CA MET A 75 -9.98 24.10 -26.60
C MET A 75 -8.51 24.48 -26.60
N ALA A 76 -7.71 23.88 -25.73
CA ALA A 76 -6.30 24.19 -25.60
C ALA A 76 -5.46 22.92 -25.41
N THR A 77 -4.19 22.99 -25.79
CA THR A 77 -3.21 21.93 -25.51
C THR A 77 -2.83 21.90 -24.02
N GLU A 78 -2.24 20.83 -23.57
CA GLU A 78 -1.82 20.67 -22.18
C GLU A 78 -0.87 21.81 -21.73
N THR A 79 0.12 22.17 -22.55
CA THR A 79 1.05 23.26 -22.26
C THR A 79 0.37 24.62 -22.21
N ALA A 80 -0.64 24.87 -23.04
CA ALA A 80 -1.41 26.11 -23.00
C ALA A 80 -2.37 26.15 -21.79
N ARG A 81 -2.86 25.00 -21.32
CA ARG A 81 -3.74 24.89 -20.15
C ARG A 81 -3.14 25.50 -18.91
N ASP A 82 -1.87 25.23 -18.63
CA ASP A 82 -1.18 25.77 -17.44
C ASP A 82 -1.06 27.30 -17.52
N THR A 83 -0.76 27.81 -18.71
CA THR A 83 -0.70 29.26 -18.94
C THR A 83 -2.07 29.92 -18.78
N ILE A 84 -3.13 29.31 -19.32
CA ILE A 84 -4.51 29.78 -19.17
C ILE A 84 -4.91 29.77 -17.69
N ASN A 85 -4.60 28.72 -16.93
CA ASN A 85 -4.88 28.65 -15.50
C ASN A 85 -4.16 29.76 -14.71
N ALA A 86 -2.91 30.02 -15.02
CA ALA A 86 -2.15 31.13 -14.39
C ALA A 86 -2.80 32.49 -14.68
N ILE A 87 -3.25 32.71 -15.91
CA ILE A 87 -3.97 33.93 -16.31
C ILE A 87 -5.30 34.07 -15.56
N LEU A 88 -6.09 33.01 -15.49
CA LEU A 88 -7.39 32.99 -14.80
C LEU A 88 -7.25 33.18 -13.28
N ALA A 89 -6.15 32.74 -12.69
CA ALA A 89 -5.83 32.96 -11.28
C ALA A 89 -5.37 34.41 -10.96
N SER A 90 -5.01 35.21 -11.98
CA SER A 90 -4.47 36.53 -11.82
C SER A 90 -5.45 37.52 -11.14
N PRO A 91 -4.95 38.57 -10.46
CA PRO A 91 -5.79 39.62 -9.88
C PRO A 91 -6.62 40.40 -10.92
N ALA A 92 -6.14 40.49 -12.17
CA ALA A 92 -6.85 41.12 -13.27
C ALA A 92 -8.09 40.29 -13.66
N ALA A 93 -7.94 38.97 -13.84
CA ALA A 93 -9.04 38.08 -14.15
C ALA A 93 -10.12 38.08 -13.04
N LYS A 94 -9.72 38.06 -11.77
CA LYS A 94 -10.65 38.13 -10.63
C LYS A 94 -11.46 39.41 -10.53
N ARG A 95 -10.98 40.52 -11.12
CA ARG A 95 -11.72 41.80 -11.14
C ARG A 95 -12.68 41.92 -12.33
N ILE A 96 -12.30 41.34 -13.48
CA ILE A 96 -13.04 41.50 -14.74
C ILE A 96 -14.10 40.39 -14.89
N LEU A 97 -13.77 39.17 -14.49
CA LEU A 97 -14.70 38.04 -14.64
C LEU A 97 -15.84 38.11 -13.61
N PRO A 98 -17.07 37.77 -14.00
CA PRO A 98 -18.22 37.72 -13.09
C PRO A 98 -17.97 36.80 -11.87
N SER A 99 -18.36 37.26 -10.67
CA SER A 99 -18.18 36.50 -9.44
C SER A 99 -18.99 35.18 -9.38
N ASN A 100 -20.00 35.05 -10.23
CA ASN A 100 -20.83 33.85 -10.36
C ASN A 100 -20.33 32.89 -11.47
N LEU A 101 -19.15 33.17 -12.05
CA LEU A 101 -18.51 32.33 -13.08
C LEU A 101 -17.46 31.42 -12.45
N LYS A 102 -17.51 30.15 -12.77
CA LYS A 102 -16.41 29.17 -12.58
C LYS A 102 -16.05 28.58 -13.92
N LEU A 103 -14.76 28.64 -14.26
CA LEU A 103 -14.24 27.98 -15.45
C LEU A 103 -13.59 26.67 -15.03
N ALA A 104 -13.94 25.58 -15.70
CA ALA A 104 -13.39 24.27 -15.40
C ALA A 104 -13.06 23.49 -16.68
N TRP A 105 -12.05 22.65 -16.60
CA TRP A 105 -11.58 21.82 -17.69
C TRP A 105 -12.30 20.47 -17.70
N GLU A 106 -12.55 19.96 -18.90
CA GLU A 106 -13.01 18.58 -19.10
C GLU A 106 -11.85 17.61 -18.77
N VAL A 107 -12.17 16.49 -18.11
CA VAL A 107 -11.17 15.46 -17.72
C VAL A 107 -10.54 14.83 -18.95
N LYS A 108 -11.36 14.51 -19.96
CA LYS A 108 -10.91 13.82 -21.16
C LYS A 108 -10.42 14.78 -22.21
N PRO A 109 -9.18 14.63 -22.70
CA PRO A 109 -8.74 15.33 -23.88
C PRO A 109 -9.45 14.76 -25.12
N GLN A 110 -9.81 15.65 -26.04
CA GLN A 110 -10.23 15.26 -27.37
C GLN A 110 -8.99 15.08 -28.25
N THR A 111 -8.78 13.89 -28.77
CA THR A 111 -7.65 13.60 -29.65
C THR A 111 -8.03 13.95 -31.09
N ILE A 112 -7.38 14.98 -31.63
CA ILE A 112 -7.57 15.38 -33.04
C ILE A 112 -6.35 14.90 -33.82
N GLU A 113 -6.59 14.04 -34.83
CA GLU A 113 -5.54 13.62 -35.75
C GLU A 113 -5.23 14.76 -36.72
N GLY A 114 -4.10 15.43 -36.52
CA GLY A 114 -3.55 16.42 -37.44
C GLY A 114 -2.52 15.76 -38.38
N SER A 115 -2.57 16.12 -39.68
CA SER A 115 -1.50 15.77 -40.62
C SER A 115 -0.46 16.87 -40.63
N ASP A 116 0.77 16.54 -40.31
CA ASP A 116 1.90 17.47 -40.41
C ASP A 116 2.25 17.69 -41.91
N SER A 117 2.94 18.76 -42.23
CA SER A 117 3.38 19.08 -43.61
C SER A 117 4.25 17.99 -44.26
N THR A 118 4.69 17.00 -43.48
CA THR A 118 5.45 15.82 -43.91
C THR A 118 4.58 14.56 -44.06
N GLY A 119 3.22 14.65 -43.90
CA GLY A 119 2.30 13.51 -44.03
C GLY A 119 2.28 12.53 -42.85
N THR A 120 2.99 12.82 -41.76
CA THR A 120 2.98 11.98 -40.55
C THR A 120 1.77 12.37 -39.67
N LYS A 121 0.88 11.43 -39.43
CA LYS A 121 -0.26 11.64 -38.51
C LYS A 121 0.25 11.79 -37.08
N LYS A 122 0.08 12.96 -36.52
CA LYS A 122 0.37 13.24 -35.11
C LYS A 122 -0.96 13.46 -34.39
N ALA A 123 -1.30 12.58 -33.47
CA ALA A 123 -2.44 12.75 -32.60
C ALA A 123 -2.08 13.80 -31.52
N GLN A 124 -2.84 14.88 -31.45
CA GLN A 124 -2.65 15.93 -30.44
C GLN A 124 -3.87 15.96 -29.51
N ALA A 125 -3.63 15.96 -28.21
CA ALA A 125 -4.65 16.02 -27.18
C ALA A 125 -5.03 17.49 -26.91
N PHE A 126 -6.33 17.79 -26.93
CA PHE A 126 -6.92 19.08 -26.63
C PHE A 126 -7.90 18.95 -25.47
N TYR A 127 -7.77 19.81 -24.48
CA TYR A 127 -8.69 19.91 -23.36
C TYR A 127 -9.73 21.02 -23.60
N THR A 128 -10.98 20.76 -23.21
CA THR A 128 -12.10 21.69 -23.39
C THR A 128 -12.32 22.47 -22.10
N LEU A 129 -12.30 23.82 -22.17
CA LEU A 129 -12.66 24.70 -21.07
C LEU A 129 -14.13 25.10 -21.19
N MET A 130 -14.88 24.93 -20.09
CA MET A 130 -16.33 25.22 -20.06
C MET A 130 -16.67 26.24 -18.98
N ALA A 131 -17.77 26.97 -19.21
CA ALA A 131 -18.27 28.00 -18.31
C ALA A 131 -19.41 27.45 -17.43
N LEU A 132 -19.19 27.48 -16.13
CA LEU A 132 -20.09 27.03 -15.08
C LEU A 132 -20.63 28.23 -14.30
N LYS A 133 -21.90 28.13 -13.89
CA LYS A 133 -22.55 29.15 -13.07
C LYS A 133 -22.49 28.74 -11.59
N THR A 134 -22.04 29.65 -10.75
CA THR A 134 -22.02 29.48 -9.30
C THR A 134 -23.03 30.41 -8.63
N THR A 135 -23.54 30.00 -7.48
CA THR A 135 -24.35 30.85 -6.62
C THR A 135 -23.54 31.15 -5.35
N ASN A 136 -23.08 32.39 -5.20
CA ASN A 136 -22.17 32.79 -4.11
C ASN A 136 -20.90 31.91 -4.03
N GLY A 137 -20.33 31.57 -5.18
CA GLY A 137 -19.15 30.72 -5.27
C GLY A 137 -19.40 29.23 -4.97
N LYS A 138 -20.66 28.80 -4.82
CA LYS A 138 -21.04 27.42 -4.52
C LYS A 138 -21.71 26.75 -5.72
N PRO A 139 -21.59 25.41 -5.86
CA PRO A 139 -22.34 24.65 -6.85
C PRO A 139 -23.85 24.68 -6.56
N ALA A 140 -24.65 24.34 -7.57
CA ALA A 140 -26.10 24.20 -7.42
C ALA A 140 -26.48 23.05 -6.49
N LEU A 141 -25.70 21.96 -6.51
CA LEU A 141 -25.83 20.80 -5.62
C LEU A 141 -24.46 20.21 -5.37
N SER A 142 -24.12 19.89 -4.12
CA SER A 142 -22.83 19.29 -3.75
C SER A 142 -22.92 18.42 -2.51
N GLY A 143 -21.90 17.63 -2.30
CA GLY A 143 -21.72 16.81 -1.12
C GLY A 143 -22.20 15.37 -1.30
N ASP A 144 -22.48 14.72 -0.17
CA ASP A 144 -22.93 13.32 -0.13
C ASP A 144 -24.42 13.20 -0.51
N VAL A 145 -24.70 13.34 -1.80
CA VAL A 145 -26.06 13.39 -2.37
C VAL A 145 -26.49 12.08 -3.01
N VAL A 146 -25.55 11.18 -3.27
CA VAL A 146 -25.80 9.89 -3.95
C VAL A 146 -25.98 8.78 -2.93
N THR A 147 -27.03 7.96 -3.14
CA THR A 147 -27.28 6.76 -2.32
C THR A 147 -26.76 5.50 -3.01
N ALA A 148 -26.87 5.43 -4.33
CA ALA A 148 -26.42 4.31 -5.13
C ALA A 148 -25.98 4.79 -6.51
N ALA A 149 -24.96 4.14 -7.07
CA ALA A 149 -24.53 4.31 -8.43
C ALA A 149 -24.11 2.97 -9.01
N SER A 150 -24.40 2.71 -10.28
CA SER A 150 -24.02 1.50 -11.01
C SER A 150 -23.68 1.83 -12.46
N ALA A 151 -22.65 1.17 -12.98
CA ALA A 151 -22.36 1.21 -14.40
C ALA A 151 -23.27 0.21 -15.12
N GLU A 152 -23.94 0.66 -16.16
CA GLU A 152 -24.89 -0.11 -16.95
C GLU A 152 -24.57 0.06 -18.43
N TYR A 153 -25.04 -0.89 -19.24
CA TYR A 153 -24.89 -0.87 -20.69
C TYR A 153 -26.24 -1.03 -21.38
N GLU A 154 -26.52 -0.18 -22.34
CA GLU A 154 -27.67 -0.27 -23.20
C GLU A 154 -27.24 -0.09 -24.64
N ASN A 155 -27.83 -0.89 -25.58
CA ASN A 155 -27.45 -0.89 -26.99
C ASN A 155 -27.61 0.49 -27.67
N THR A 156 -28.54 1.32 -27.19
CA THR A 156 -28.82 2.66 -27.72
C THR A 156 -28.00 3.77 -27.12
N LEU A 157 -27.63 3.62 -25.84
CA LEU A 157 -26.93 4.65 -25.05
C LEU A 157 -25.44 4.34 -24.86
N GLY A 158 -25.01 3.10 -25.16
CA GLY A 158 -23.67 2.63 -24.79
C GLY A 158 -23.52 2.40 -23.31
N ASN A 159 -22.30 2.59 -22.79
CA ASN A 159 -22.04 2.56 -21.35
C ASN A 159 -22.54 3.86 -20.70
N TYR A 160 -23.31 3.73 -19.62
CA TYR A 160 -23.79 4.86 -18.84
C TYR A 160 -23.74 4.54 -17.33
N VAL A 161 -23.82 5.57 -16.50
CA VAL A 161 -23.89 5.40 -15.05
C VAL A 161 -25.27 5.78 -14.56
N SER A 162 -25.97 4.81 -13.97
CA SER A 162 -27.23 5.00 -13.27
C SER A 162 -26.93 5.50 -11.85
N MET A 163 -27.60 6.57 -11.44
CA MET A 163 -27.41 7.21 -10.15
C MET A 163 -28.74 7.42 -9.44
N THR A 164 -28.77 7.15 -8.14
CA THR A 164 -29.91 7.43 -7.27
C THR A 164 -29.50 8.38 -6.16
N MET A 165 -30.24 9.47 -6.00
CA MET A 165 -29.96 10.49 -4.98
C MET A 165 -30.72 10.23 -3.68
N LYS A 166 -30.23 10.82 -2.59
CA LYS A 166 -30.93 10.88 -1.29
C LYS A 166 -32.23 11.70 -1.44
N PRO A 167 -33.30 11.41 -0.65
CA PRO A 167 -34.59 12.08 -0.79
C PRO A 167 -34.54 13.61 -0.71
N ASP A 168 -33.66 14.16 0.14
CA ASP A 168 -33.52 15.61 0.30
C ASP A 168 -32.82 16.24 -0.91
N ALA A 169 -31.79 15.56 -1.43
CA ALA A 169 -31.09 15.95 -2.64
C ALA A 169 -31.99 15.82 -3.88
N ALA A 170 -32.83 14.78 -3.97
CA ALA A 170 -33.77 14.57 -5.06
C ALA A 170 -34.74 15.75 -5.24
N ARG A 171 -35.27 16.32 -4.14
CA ARG A 171 -36.12 17.51 -4.19
C ARG A 171 -35.41 18.74 -4.75
N GLN A 172 -34.15 18.92 -4.39
CA GLN A 172 -33.32 20.01 -4.90
C GLN A 172 -32.95 19.76 -6.37
N TRP A 173 -32.64 18.52 -6.72
CA TRP A 173 -32.34 18.10 -8.09
C TRP A 173 -33.52 18.32 -9.04
N ALA A 174 -34.73 18.01 -8.59
CA ALA A 174 -35.95 18.30 -9.36
C ALA A 174 -36.09 19.80 -9.68
N ARG A 175 -35.77 20.69 -8.75
CA ARG A 175 -35.80 22.15 -8.98
C ARG A 175 -34.71 22.58 -9.97
N ILE A 176 -33.50 22.03 -9.84
CA ILE A 176 -32.38 22.34 -10.73
C ILE A 176 -32.71 21.88 -12.16
N THR A 177 -33.18 20.65 -12.32
CA THR A 177 -33.55 20.11 -13.64
C THR A 177 -34.74 20.86 -14.26
N ALA A 178 -35.75 21.22 -13.47
CA ALA A 178 -36.86 22.05 -13.95
C ALA A 178 -36.42 23.44 -14.47
N ALA A 179 -35.43 24.06 -13.83
CA ALA A 179 -34.91 25.37 -14.23
C ALA A 179 -33.97 25.30 -15.45
N ASN A 180 -33.46 24.10 -15.77
CA ASN A 180 -32.46 23.88 -16.80
C ASN A 180 -32.90 22.93 -17.94
N ILE A 181 -34.20 22.82 -18.21
CA ILE A 181 -34.72 22.04 -19.33
C ILE A 181 -34.10 22.55 -20.65
N ASN A 182 -33.61 21.63 -21.47
CA ASN A 182 -32.85 21.87 -22.71
C ASN A 182 -31.54 22.65 -22.52
N LYS A 183 -31.02 22.68 -21.29
CA LYS A 183 -29.68 23.22 -21.00
C LYS A 183 -28.80 22.14 -20.38
N PRO A 184 -27.49 22.17 -20.60
CA PRO A 184 -26.59 21.24 -19.95
C PRO A 184 -26.43 21.56 -18.46
N VAL A 185 -26.30 20.51 -17.65
CA VAL A 185 -25.88 20.59 -16.26
C VAL A 185 -24.58 19.83 -16.12
N ALA A 186 -23.54 20.54 -15.67
CA ALA A 186 -22.21 19.95 -15.55
C ALA A 186 -22.09 19.12 -14.28
N ILE A 187 -21.51 17.95 -14.43
CA ILE A 187 -21.11 17.03 -13.38
C ILE A 187 -19.61 17.19 -13.17
N VAL A 188 -19.22 17.73 -12.04
CA VAL A 188 -17.85 18.08 -11.70
C VAL A 188 -17.36 17.20 -10.56
N LEU A 189 -16.18 16.66 -10.70
CA LEU A 189 -15.47 15.90 -9.70
C LEU A 189 -14.09 16.55 -9.51
N ASP A 190 -13.78 16.95 -8.29
CA ASP A 190 -12.47 17.54 -7.93
C ASP A 190 -12.04 18.66 -8.90
N ASP A 191 -12.95 19.61 -9.17
CA ASP A 191 -12.77 20.77 -10.06
C ASP A 191 -12.64 20.44 -11.57
N HIS A 192 -12.82 19.19 -11.98
CA HIS A 192 -12.81 18.77 -13.38
C HIS A 192 -14.19 18.30 -13.85
N ILE A 193 -14.55 18.67 -15.08
CA ILE A 193 -15.83 18.29 -15.66
C ILE A 193 -15.75 16.88 -16.25
N TYR A 194 -16.55 15.98 -15.70
CA TYR A 194 -16.66 14.60 -16.21
C TYR A 194 -17.67 14.48 -17.34
N SER A 195 -18.78 15.20 -17.23
CA SER A 195 -19.82 15.22 -18.24
C SER A 195 -20.70 16.47 -18.07
N ALA A 196 -21.30 16.92 -19.14
CA ALA A 196 -22.27 18.01 -19.11
C ALA A 196 -23.51 17.65 -19.97
N PRO A 197 -24.34 16.67 -19.53
CA PRO A 197 -25.49 16.23 -20.27
C PRO A 197 -26.59 17.30 -20.30
N ASN A 198 -27.34 17.36 -21.43
CA ASN A 198 -28.55 18.16 -21.51
C ASN A 198 -29.66 17.57 -20.63
N VAL A 199 -30.39 18.42 -19.94
CA VAL A 199 -31.55 18.04 -19.18
C VAL A 199 -32.76 17.96 -20.16
N ASN A 200 -33.28 16.76 -20.36
CA ASN A 200 -34.42 16.56 -21.26
C ASN A 200 -35.75 16.82 -20.56
N ASP A 201 -35.88 16.37 -19.30
CA ASP A 201 -37.08 16.46 -18.48
C ASP A 201 -36.76 16.74 -17.04
N VAL A 202 -37.77 17.10 -16.24
CA VAL A 202 -37.69 17.26 -14.79
C VAL A 202 -37.49 15.91 -14.12
N ILE A 203 -36.47 15.78 -13.28
CA ILE A 203 -36.13 14.53 -12.58
C ILE A 203 -36.66 14.59 -11.15
N GLU A 204 -37.91 14.22 -10.94
CA GLU A 204 -38.56 14.30 -9.61
C GLU A 204 -38.12 13.21 -8.63
N GLY A 205 -37.79 12.01 -9.13
CA GLY A 205 -37.46 10.84 -8.30
C GLY A 205 -36.00 10.71 -7.90
N GLY A 206 -35.13 11.65 -8.29
CA GLY A 206 -33.70 11.61 -7.98
C GLY A 206 -32.93 10.46 -8.65
N ARG A 207 -33.54 9.75 -9.60
CA ARG A 207 -32.86 8.78 -10.45
C ARG A 207 -32.43 9.45 -11.73
N SER A 208 -31.14 9.39 -12.01
CA SER A 208 -30.53 10.03 -13.17
C SER A 208 -29.62 9.05 -13.89
N GLN A 209 -29.52 9.20 -15.19
CA GLN A 209 -28.58 8.49 -16.03
C GLN A 209 -27.53 9.49 -16.52
N ILE A 210 -26.28 9.21 -16.24
CA ILE A 210 -25.15 10.00 -16.72
C ILE A 210 -24.67 9.32 -17.98
N THR A 211 -25.01 9.91 -19.12
CA THR A 211 -24.58 9.43 -20.43
C THR A 211 -23.34 10.20 -20.88
N GLY A 212 -22.47 9.52 -21.59
CA GLY A 212 -21.22 10.09 -22.13
C GLY A 212 -20.54 9.04 -22.99
N ASN A 213 -19.46 9.42 -23.66
CA ASN A 213 -18.65 8.45 -24.40
C ASN A 213 -17.71 7.70 -23.43
N PHE A 214 -18.31 6.91 -22.51
CA PHE A 214 -17.58 6.14 -21.52
C PHE A 214 -17.19 4.77 -22.09
N ASP A 215 -15.96 4.34 -21.82
CA ASP A 215 -15.65 2.93 -21.90
C ASP A 215 -16.21 2.18 -20.67
N THR A 216 -16.14 0.84 -20.70
CA THR A 216 -16.72 0.01 -19.63
C THR A 216 -16.04 0.24 -18.28
N ASP A 217 -14.74 0.51 -18.28
CA ASP A 217 -13.98 0.67 -17.05
C ASP A 217 -14.14 2.08 -16.49
N GLU A 218 -14.22 3.09 -17.34
CA GLU A 218 -14.54 4.47 -16.94
C GLU A 218 -15.93 4.60 -16.31
N ALA A 219 -16.93 3.94 -16.88
CA ALA A 219 -18.27 3.91 -16.30
C ALA A 219 -18.27 3.26 -14.92
N LYS A 220 -17.50 2.18 -14.72
CA LYS A 220 -17.34 1.54 -13.41
C LYS A 220 -16.62 2.44 -12.41
N ASP A 221 -15.55 3.10 -12.83
CA ASP A 221 -14.79 4.00 -11.96
C ASP A 221 -15.65 5.18 -11.50
N LEU A 222 -16.37 5.81 -12.45
CA LEU A 222 -17.30 6.89 -12.13
C LEU A 222 -18.39 6.40 -11.16
N ALA A 223 -18.98 5.23 -11.38
CA ALA A 223 -19.97 4.65 -10.49
C ALA A 223 -19.39 4.39 -9.07
N ASN A 224 -18.16 3.90 -8.98
CA ASN A 224 -17.49 3.66 -7.71
C ASN A 224 -17.20 4.98 -6.97
N VAL A 225 -16.71 6.00 -7.67
CA VAL A 225 -16.46 7.33 -7.11
C VAL A 225 -17.76 7.95 -6.59
N LEU A 226 -18.84 7.90 -7.39
CA LEU A 226 -20.15 8.41 -6.99
C LEU A 226 -20.72 7.68 -5.78
N LYS A 227 -20.54 6.35 -5.71
CA LYS A 227 -20.99 5.51 -4.59
C LYS A 227 -20.18 5.75 -3.31
N SER A 228 -18.89 6.06 -3.43
CA SER A 228 -18.01 6.33 -2.29
C SER A 228 -18.37 7.61 -1.56
N GLY A 229 -19.00 8.56 -2.26
CA GLY A 229 -19.37 9.86 -1.70
C GLY A 229 -18.17 10.75 -1.40
N LYS A 230 -18.43 11.90 -0.79
CA LYS A 230 -17.41 12.87 -0.44
C LYS A 230 -16.52 12.36 0.70
N MET A 231 -15.21 12.33 0.49
CA MET A 231 -14.28 12.08 1.59
C MET A 231 -14.26 13.27 2.56
N ALA A 232 -14.23 12.96 3.85
CA ALA A 232 -14.23 13.99 4.91
C ALA A 232 -12.96 14.85 4.92
N ALA A 233 -11.86 14.34 4.36
CA ALA A 233 -10.57 15.03 4.27
C ALA A 233 -9.87 14.64 2.96
N LYS A 234 -9.05 15.55 2.44
CA LYS A 234 -8.17 15.29 1.29
C LYS A 234 -7.14 14.23 1.69
N VAL A 235 -6.98 13.21 0.85
CA VAL A 235 -6.02 12.13 1.04
C VAL A 235 -4.75 12.44 0.25
N GLU A 236 -3.61 12.37 0.92
CA GLU A 236 -2.29 12.45 0.29
C GLU A 236 -1.58 11.11 0.39
N ILE A 237 -1.05 10.63 -0.71
CA ILE A 237 -0.25 9.41 -0.75
C ILE A 237 1.16 9.79 -0.25
N ILE A 238 1.47 9.35 0.98
CA ILE A 238 2.78 9.61 1.61
C ILE A 238 3.83 8.64 1.07
N SER A 239 3.44 7.41 0.82
CA SER A 239 4.32 6.35 0.32
C SER A 239 3.53 5.41 -0.56
N ASP A 240 4.11 5.03 -1.68
CA ASP A 240 3.56 4.08 -2.62
C ASP A 240 4.64 3.06 -2.98
N THR A 241 4.33 1.79 -2.86
CA THR A 241 5.24 0.69 -3.19
C THR A 241 4.54 -0.30 -4.09
N VAL A 242 5.04 -0.43 -5.29
CA VAL A 242 4.54 -1.40 -6.26
C VAL A 242 5.46 -2.63 -6.24
N ILE A 243 4.87 -3.80 -6.02
CA ILE A 243 5.57 -5.08 -6.11
C ILE A 243 5.14 -5.75 -7.40
N GLY A 244 6.07 -5.93 -8.33
CA GLY A 244 5.79 -6.58 -9.61
C GLY A 244 5.31 -8.04 -9.44
N PRO A 245 4.49 -8.57 -10.37
CA PRO A 245 3.95 -9.92 -10.28
C PRO A 245 5.04 -11.02 -10.22
N SER A 246 6.14 -10.84 -10.93
CA SER A 246 7.29 -11.76 -10.95
C SER A 246 8.00 -11.83 -9.60
N LEU A 247 8.28 -10.69 -8.99
CA LEU A 247 8.86 -10.60 -7.65
C LEU A 247 7.94 -11.18 -6.58
N GLY A 248 6.64 -10.92 -6.69
CA GLY A 248 5.64 -11.47 -5.79
C GLY A 248 5.59 -12.99 -5.87
N GLN A 249 5.58 -13.58 -7.07
CA GLN A 249 5.58 -15.03 -7.26
C GLN A 249 6.86 -15.69 -6.75
N GLN A 250 8.03 -15.14 -7.05
CA GLN A 250 9.30 -15.67 -6.57
C GLN A 250 9.38 -15.60 -5.04
N ALA A 251 9.02 -14.49 -4.44
CA ALA A 251 9.04 -14.32 -2.98
C ALA A 251 8.06 -15.26 -2.27
N ILE A 252 6.87 -15.50 -2.85
CA ILE A 252 5.90 -16.48 -2.34
C ILE A 252 6.48 -17.90 -2.46
N HIS A 253 7.07 -18.25 -3.60
CA HIS A 253 7.68 -19.56 -3.82
C HIS A 253 8.82 -19.80 -2.82
N ASP A 254 9.76 -18.87 -2.70
CA ASP A 254 10.92 -19.00 -1.80
C ASP A 254 10.49 -19.02 -0.32
N GLY A 255 9.51 -18.19 0.05
CA GLY A 255 8.89 -18.21 1.37
C GLY A 255 8.20 -19.53 1.69
N PHE A 256 7.46 -20.10 0.74
CA PHE A 256 6.77 -21.38 0.91
C PHE A 256 7.74 -22.56 0.97
N VAL A 257 8.77 -22.56 0.15
CA VAL A 257 9.84 -23.58 0.19
C VAL A 257 10.57 -23.52 1.54
N SER A 258 10.93 -22.33 2.00
CA SER A 258 11.56 -22.15 3.31
C SER A 258 10.67 -22.63 4.46
N PHE A 259 9.37 -22.36 4.39
CA PHE A 259 8.37 -22.82 5.35
C PHE A 259 8.30 -24.37 5.37
N ILE A 260 8.24 -25.03 4.21
CA ILE A 260 8.20 -26.49 4.14
C ILE A 260 9.49 -27.11 4.69
N ILE A 261 10.66 -26.55 4.33
CA ILE A 261 11.95 -27.02 4.84
C ILE A 261 11.99 -26.92 6.36
N ALA A 262 11.61 -25.77 6.94
CA ALA A 262 11.56 -25.57 8.38
C ALA A 262 10.61 -26.56 9.06
N LEU A 263 9.41 -26.76 8.50
CA LEU A 263 8.42 -27.71 9.00
C LEU A 263 8.97 -29.15 9.02
N VAL A 264 9.53 -29.61 7.92
CA VAL A 264 10.08 -30.96 7.79
C VAL A 264 11.24 -31.18 8.77
N LEU A 265 12.14 -30.19 8.89
CA LEU A 265 13.25 -30.26 9.84
C LEU A 265 12.76 -30.35 11.30
N LEU A 266 11.75 -29.55 11.68
CA LEU A 266 11.15 -29.62 13.02
C LEU A 266 10.46 -30.97 13.27
N MET A 267 9.74 -31.49 12.28
CA MET A 267 9.08 -32.79 12.40
C MET A 267 10.09 -33.94 12.58
N ILE A 268 11.17 -33.93 11.81
CA ILE A 268 12.26 -34.90 11.92
C ILE A 268 12.95 -34.75 13.29
N PHE A 269 13.26 -33.53 13.70
CA PHE A 269 13.88 -33.26 15.00
C PHE A 269 13.06 -33.85 16.15
N MET A 270 11.76 -33.61 16.19
CA MET A 270 10.87 -34.12 17.24
C MET A 270 10.87 -35.66 17.31
N CYS A 271 10.81 -36.32 16.16
CA CYS A 271 10.85 -37.78 16.12
C CYS A 271 12.23 -38.34 16.49
N CYS A 272 13.32 -37.74 16.03
CA CYS A 272 14.68 -38.17 16.31
C CYS A 272 15.08 -37.93 17.76
N PHE A 273 14.58 -36.89 18.40
CA PHE A 273 15.01 -36.48 19.74
C PHE A 273 14.12 -37.12 20.84
N TYR A 274 12.79 -37.06 20.70
CA TYR A 274 11.83 -37.50 21.71
C TYR A 274 11.27 -38.91 21.46
N GLY A 275 11.55 -39.50 20.30
CA GLY A 275 11.07 -40.80 19.89
C GLY A 275 9.85 -40.72 18.99
N VAL A 276 9.52 -41.87 18.36
CA VAL A 276 8.51 -41.91 17.29
C VAL A 276 7.12 -41.52 17.79
N ILE A 277 6.66 -42.07 18.89
CA ILE A 277 5.26 -41.81 19.38
C ILE A 277 5.12 -40.36 19.88
N PRO A 278 5.96 -39.83 20.82
CA PRO A 278 5.86 -38.45 21.25
C PRO A 278 6.12 -37.46 20.09
N GLY A 279 7.09 -37.78 19.21
CA GLY A 279 7.36 -36.99 18.02
C GLY A 279 6.18 -36.90 17.06
N LEU A 280 5.50 -37.99 16.77
CA LEU A 280 4.30 -38.01 15.93
C LEU A 280 3.15 -37.21 16.55
N ILE A 281 2.97 -37.28 17.88
CA ILE A 281 1.94 -36.48 18.57
C ILE A 281 2.24 -34.99 18.49
N ALA A 282 3.51 -34.57 18.68
CA ALA A 282 3.92 -33.20 18.52
C ALA A 282 3.72 -32.73 17.07
N ASN A 283 4.10 -33.57 16.11
CA ASN A 283 3.93 -33.28 14.68
C ASN A 283 2.44 -33.16 14.30
N LEU A 284 1.58 -33.97 14.86
CA LEU A 284 0.13 -33.85 14.71
C LEU A 284 -0.34 -32.47 15.24
N GLY A 285 0.12 -32.07 16.44
CA GLY A 285 -0.15 -30.76 17.01
C GLY A 285 0.32 -29.62 16.10
N LEU A 286 1.51 -29.79 15.49
CA LEU A 286 2.08 -28.80 14.56
C LEU A 286 1.25 -28.69 13.27
N ILE A 287 0.80 -29.79 12.70
CA ILE A 287 -0.09 -29.80 11.52
C ILE A 287 -1.42 -29.09 11.82
N PHE A 288 -2.03 -29.40 12.97
CA PHE A 288 -3.27 -28.72 13.40
C PHE A 288 -3.03 -27.22 13.69
N ASN A 289 -1.87 -26.86 14.22
CA ASN A 289 -1.49 -25.46 14.41
C ASN A 289 -1.53 -24.70 13.08
N ILE A 290 -0.90 -25.25 12.05
CA ILE A 290 -0.90 -24.68 10.70
C ILE A 290 -2.34 -24.57 10.17
N PHE A 291 -3.09 -25.64 10.26
CA PHE A 291 -4.48 -25.71 9.78
C PHE A 291 -5.36 -24.63 10.43
N PHE A 292 -5.31 -24.50 11.76
CA PHE A 292 -6.09 -23.48 12.47
C PHE A 292 -5.58 -22.07 12.20
N THR A 293 -4.27 -21.87 12.10
CA THR A 293 -3.69 -20.55 11.79
C THR A 293 -4.16 -20.06 10.42
N PHE A 294 -4.07 -20.89 9.38
CA PHE A 294 -4.58 -20.53 8.05
C PHE A 294 -6.12 -20.39 8.03
N GLY A 295 -6.84 -21.25 8.77
CA GLY A 295 -8.29 -21.16 8.89
C GLY A 295 -8.75 -19.83 9.51
N ILE A 296 -8.06 -19.36 10.56
CA ILE A 296 -8.35 -18.08 11.20
C ILE A 296 -8.01 -16.93 10.24
N LEU A 297 -6.83 -16.95 9.61
CA LEU A 297 -6.44 -15.91 8.65
C LEU A 297 -7.46 -15.81 7.50
N ALA A 298 -7.90 -16.93 6.95
CA ALA A 298 -8.90 -16.96 5.89
C ALA A 298 -10.27 -16.45 6.37
N SER A 299 -10.68 -16.79 7.60
CA SER A 299 -11.96 -16.34 8.18
C SER A 299 -12.01 -14.82 8.37
N PHE A 300 -10.91 -14.22 8.76
CA PHE A 300 -10.79 -12.76 8.91
C PHE A 300 -10.45 -12.03 7.61
N GLN A 301 -10.35 -12.74 6.48
CA GLN A 301 -9.92 -12.19 5.18
C GLN A 301 -8.59 -11.42 5.28
N ALA A 302 -7.70 -11.86 6.18
CA ALA A 302 -6.42 -11.22 6.40
C ALA A 302 -5.50 -11.46 5.19
N VAL A 303 -4.86 -10.39 4.70
CA VAL A 303 -3.90 -10.49 3.60
C VAL A 303 -2.61 -11.13 4.11
N LEU A 304 -2.19 -12.21 3.47
CA LEU A 304 -0.93 -12.87 3.78
C LEU A 304 0.23 -12.11 3.10
N THR A 305 1.00 -11.41 3.90
CA THR A 305 2.19 -10.67 3.44
C THR A 305 3.46 -11.53 3.54
N LEU A 306 4.52 -11.14 2.86
CA LEU A 306 5.83 -11.82 2.96
C LEU A 306 6.35 -11.86 4.41
N SER A 307 6.23 -10.74 5.11
CA SER A 307 6.53 -10.64 6.54
C SER A 307 5.59 -11.50 7.39
N GLY A 308 4.32 -11.66 6.96
CA GLY A 308 3.37 -12.56 7.60
C GLY A 308 3.80 -14.02 7.50
N ILE A 309 4.34 -14.46 6.35
CA ILE A 309 4.93 -15.81 6.21
C ILE A 309 6.07 -15.99 7.22
N ALA A 310 6.97 -15.00 7.34
CA ALA A 310 8.04 -15.05 8.35
C ALA A 310 7.49 -15.16 9.79
N GLY A 311 6.39 -14.47 10.10
CA GLY A 311 5.68 -14.60 11.39
C GLY A 311 5.14 -15.99 11.63
N ILE A 312 4.57 -16.64 10.62
CA ILE A 312 4.10 -18.04 10.72
C ILE A 312 5.27 -19.00 10.96
N VAL A 313 6.38 -18.85 10.23
CA VAL A 313 7.58 -19.69 10.42
C VAL A 313 8.13 -19.55 11.84
N LEU A 314 8.18 -18.33 12.36
CA LEU A 314 8.59 -18.09 13.74
C LEU A 314 7.63 -18.73 14.74
N ALA A 315 6.33 -18.57 14.54
CA ALA A 315 5.30 -19.19 15.39
C ALA A 315 5.38 -20.72 15.40
N LEU A 316 5.76 -21.36 14.28
CA LEU A 316 6.00 -22.80 14.22
C LEU A 316 7.15 -23.25 15.12
N GLY A 317 8.25 -22.48 15.15
CA GLY A 317 9.35 -22.76 16.07
C GLY A 317 8.90 -22.70 17.54
N MET A 318 8.12 -21.70 17.91
CA MET A 318 7.56 -21.56 19.26
C MET A 318 6.48 -22.61 19.56
N ALA A 319 5.76 -23.11 18.56
CA ALA A 319 4.77 -24.19 18.71
C ALA A 319 5.40 -25.49 19.18
N VAL A 320 6.61 -25.79 18.70
CA VAL A 320 7.36 -26.97 19.12
C VAL A 320 7.90 -26.81 20.54
N ASP A 321 8.29 -25.60 20.94
CA ASP A 321 8.88 -25.35 22.25
C ASP A 321 7.96 -25.74 23.42
N ALA A 322 6.68 -25.46 23.32
CA ALA A 322 5.70 -25.88 24.32
C ALA A 322 5.66 -27.42 24.50
N ASN A 323 5.73 -28.17 23.40
CA ASN A 323 5.81 -29.64 23.46
C ASN A 323 7.15 -30.12 24.04
N VAL A 324 8.25 -29.45 23.71
CA VAL A 324 9.59 -29.71 24.28
C VAL A 324 9.57 -29.56 25.81
N LEU A 325 9.02 -28.47 26.32
CA LEU A 325 8.90 -28.23 27.77
C LEU A 325 8.09 -29.34 28.47
N ILE A 326 6.94 -29.73 27.88
CA ILE A 326 6.11 -30.80 28.43
C ILE A 326 6.88 -32.15 28.44
N TYR A 327 7.57 -32.45 27.33
CA TYR A 327 8.26 -33.74 27.19
C TYR A 327 9.50 -33.82 28.11
N GLU A 328 10.27 -32.75 28.24
CA GLU A 328 11.41 -32.73 29.19
C GLU A 328 10.89 -32.88 30.63
N ARG A 329 9.79 -32.23 30.99
CA ARG A 329 9.20 -32.41 32.32
C ARG A 329 8.66 -33.80 32.53
N ALA A 330 7.97 -34.40 31.56
CA ALA A 330 7.53 -35.78 31.63
C ALA A 330 8.70 -36.76 31.74
N LYS A 331 9.82 -36.49 31.07
CA LYS A 331 11.06 -37.26 31.15
C LYS A 331 11.73 -37.18 32.54
N GLU A 332 11.68 -36.02 33.19
CA GLU A 332 12.14 -35.87 34.60
C GLU A 332 11.29 -36.71 35.55
N GLU A 333 9.96 -36.68 35.41
CA GLU A 333 9.03 -37.47 36.22
C GLU A 333 9.19 -39.00 36.02
N LEU A 334 9.49 -39.42 34.79
CA LEU A 334 9.85 -40.81 34.50
C LEU A 334 11.17 -41.23 35.17
N ARG A 335 12.18 -40.34 35.18
CA ARG A 335 13.44 -40.61 35.87
C ARG A 335 13.27 -40.66 37.38
N ALA A 336 12.28 -39.97 37.94
CA ALA A 336 11.89 -40.03 39.35
C ALA A 336 11.12 -41.33 39.71
N GLY A 337 10.89 -42.25 38.74
CA GLY A 337 10.26 -43.56 38.95
C GLY A 337 8.74 -43.61 38.78
N LYS A 338 8.10 -42.54 38.30
CA LYS A 338 6.66 -42.55 38.02
C LYS A 338 6.35 -43.36 36.76
N ASN A 339 5.15 -43.91 36.71
CA ASN A 339 4.68 -44.58 35.48
C ASN A 339 4.40 -43.54 34.35
N ALA A 340 4.39 -44.01 33.10
CA ALA A 340 4.26 -43.12 31.93
C ALA A 340 2.99 -42.24 31.99
N ARG A 341 1.85 -42.77 32.44
CA ARG A 341 0.59 -42.03 32.56
C ARG A 341 0.66 -40.89 33.59
N GLN A 342 1.25 -41.15 34.75
CA GLN A 342 1.48 -40.13 35.78
C GLN A 342 2.49 -39.08 35.30
N ALA A 343 3.61 -39.52 34.71
CA ALA A 343 4.63 -38.64 34.19
C ALA A 343 4.10 -37.68 33.12
N ILE A 344 3.22 -38.15 32.22
CA ILE A 344 2.57 -37.31 31.24
C ILE A 344 1.68 -36.25 31.93
N ASN A 345 0.78 -36.69 32.84
CA ASN A 345 -0.12 -35.76 33.53
C ASN A 345 0.66 -34.70 34.33
N ASP A 346 1.69 -35.10 35.06
CA ASP A 346 2.52 -34.18 35.84
C ASP A 346 3.36 -33.29 34.93
N GLY A 347 3.83 -33.83 33.79
CA GLY A 347 4.51 -33.06 32.77
C GLY A 347 3.67 -31.89 32.24
N TYR A 348 2.43 -32.16 31.86
CA TYR A 348 1.49 -31.11 31.41
C TYR A 348 1.12 -30.14 32.52
N SER A 349 0.88 -30.60 33.75
CA SER A 349 0.50 -29.76 34.88
C SER A 349 1.63 -28.86 35.32
N ASN A 350 2.85 -29.38 35.44
CA ASN A 350 4.02 -28.64 35.94
C ASN A 350 4.61 -27.70 34.87
N ALA A 351 4.49 -28.03 33.57
CA ALA A 351 4.94 -27.18 32.49
C ALA A 351 3.96 -26.05 32.15
N PHE A 352 2.69 -26.16 32.55
CA PHE A 352 1.63 -25.24 32.15
C PHE A 352 1.96 -23.75 32.44
N SER A 353 2.38 -23.44 33.66
CA SER A 353 2.69 -22.05 34.05
C SER A 353 3.82 -21.47 33.19
N ALA A 354 4.90 -22.24 32.99
CA ALA A 354 6.03 -21.79 32.19
C ALA A 354 5.64 -21.55 30.72
N ILE A 355 4.82 -22.45 30.15
CA ILE A 355 4.33 -22.30 28.77
C ILE A 355 3.38 -21.11 28.65
N PHE A 356 2.48 -20.92 29.62
CA PHE A 356 1.56 -19.77 29.63
C PHE A 356 2.33 -18.44 29.70
N ASP A 357 3.28 -18.33 30.64
CA ASP A 357 4.07 -17.11 30.84
C ASP A 357 4.91 -16.77 29.59
N ALA A 358 5.54 -17.76 28.97
CA ALA A 358 6.32 -17.59 27.75
C ALA A 358 5.47 -17.13 26.56
N ASN A 359 4.30 -17.75 26.38
CA ASN A 359 3.38 -17.36 25.31
C ASN A 359 2.75 -15.98 25.58
N LEU A 360 2.40 -15.68 26.83
CA LEU A 360 1.84 -14.37 27.21
C LEU A 360 2.82 -13.23 26.90
N THR A 361 4.10 -13.38 27.27
CA THR A 361 5.13 -12.37 26.96
C THR A 361 5.31 -12.18 25.47
N SER A 362 5.27 -13.26 24.70
CA SER A 362 5.36 -13.20 23.22
C SER A 362 4.12 -12.54 22.59
N VAL A 363 2.92 -12.81 23.12
CA VAL A 363 1.69 -12.14 22.68
C VAL A 363 1.74 -10.64 22.99
N ILE A 364 2.20 -10.25 24.19
CA ILE A 364 2.36 -8.83 24.57
C ILE A 364 3.30 -8.13 23.58
N THR A 365 4.44 -8.76 23.26
CA THR A 365 5.37 -8.22 22.25
C THR A 365 4.71 -8.10 20.87
N GLY A 366 3.97 -9.12 20.46
CA GLY A 366 3.19 -9.08 19.21
C GLY A 366 2.16 -7.95 19.19
N VAL A 367 1.43 -7.73 20.29
CA VAL A 367 0.45 -6.65 20.43
C VAL A 367 1.12 -5.28 20.32
N ILE A 368 2.26 -5.09 20.95
CA ILE A 368 3.04 -3.85 20.84
C ILE A 368 3.43 -3.61 19.36
N LEU A 369 3.94 -4.63 18.68
CA LEU A 369 4.30 -4.55 17.26
C LEU A 369 3.06 -4.28 16.37
N LEU A 370 1.89 -4.79 16.73
CA LEU A 370 0.65 -4.54 16.01
C LEU A 370 0.20 -3.07 16.11
N PHE A 371 0.31 -2.47 17.29
CA PHE A 371 -0.13 -1.09 17.52
C PHE A 371 0.87 -0.05 17.00
N PHE A 372 2.16 -0.27 17.25
CA PHE A 372 3.21 0.68 16.90
C PHE A 372 3.89 0.38 15.56
N GLY A 373 3.73 -0.82 15.03
CA GLY A 373 4.30 -1.21 13.74
C GLY A 373 3.60 -0.56 12.56
N THR A 374 4.32 -0.39 11.47
CA THR A 374 3.82 0.11 10.19
C THR A 374 4.04 -0.93 9.09
N GLY A 375 3.18 -0.93 8.07
CA GLY A 375 3.33 -1.77 6.88
C GLY A 375 3.63 -3.25 7.18
N PRO A 376 4.79 -3.74 6.73
CA PRO A 376 5.16 -5.15 6.88
C PRO A 376 5.19 -5.66 8.33
N ILE A 377 5.48 -4.77 9.31
CA ILE A 377 5.54 -5.14 10.74
C ILE A 377 4.16 -5.54 11.24
N LYS A 378 3.07 -4.89 10.79
CA LYS A 378 1.70 -5.27 11.18
C LYS A 378 1.32 -6.65 10.67
N GLY A 379 1.65 -6.97 9.42
CA GLY A 379 1.41 -8.29 8.85
C GLY A 379 2.13 -9.40 9.63
N PHE A 380 3.41 -9.18 9.95
CA PHE A 380 4.19 -10.06 10.81
C PHE A 380 3.57 -10.24 12.20
N ALA A 381 3.22 -9.14 12.87
CA ALA A 381 2.65 -9.16 14.22
C ALA A 381 1.30 -9.90 14.27
N THR A 382 0.44 -9.69 13.27
CA THR A 382 -0.86 -10.34 13.19
C THR A 382 -0.73 -11.85 13.10
N THR A 383 0.10 -12.34 12.18
CA THR A 383 0.31 -13.78 11.99
C THR A 383 1.02 -14.41 13.19
N LEU A 384 1.96 -13.68 13.80
CA LEU A 384 2.66 -14.10 15.02
C LEU A 384 1.70 -14.30 16.19
N ILE A 385 0.83 -13.32 16.49
CA ILE A 385 -0.14 -13.40 17.59
C ILE A 385 -1.09 -14.58 17.38
N ILE A 386 -1.66 -14.71 16.18
CA ILE A 386 -2.57 -15.82 15.84
C ILE A 386 -1.83 -17.13 16.02
N GLY A 387 -0.62 -17.25 15.47
CA GLY A 387 0.19 -18.47 15.55
C GLY A 387 0.52 -18.87 16.98
N ILE A 388 0.85 -17.92 17.87
CA ILE A 388 1.14 -18.19 19.29
C ILE A 388 -0.12 -18.67 20.03
N ILE A 389 -1.25 -18.00 19.86
CA ILE A 389 -2.51 -18.39 20.52
C ILE A 389 -2.94 -19.80 20.09
N VAL A 390 -2.86 -20.08 18.80
CA VAL A 390 -3.17 -21.40 18.25
C VAL A 390 -2.16 -22.45 18.75
N SER A 391 -0.87 -22.08 18.80
CA SER A 391 0.19 -22.94 19.32
C SER A 391 -0.06 -23.37 20.77
N PHE A 392 -0.40 -22.41 21.62
CA PHE A 392 -0.76 -22.70 23.01
C PHE A 392 -1.92 -23.68 23.10
N PHE A 393 -2.98 -23.45 22.31
CA PHE A 393 -4.14 -24.34 22.27
C PHE A 393 -3.76 -25.75 21.78
N THR A 394 -3.05 -25.87 20.68
CA THR A 394 -2.70 -27.17 20.11
C THR A 394 -1.72 -27.96 20.96
N ALA A 395 -0.72 -27.31 21.54
CA ALA A 395 0.29 -27.95 22.37
C ALA A 395 -0.25 -28.37 23.75
N VAL A 396 -1.11 -27.57 24.38
CA VAL A 396 -1.59 -27.85 25.74
C VAL A 396 -2.84 -28.72 25.75
N TYR A 397 -3.80 -28.44 24.85
CA TYR A 397 -5.09 -29.15 24.87
C TYR A 397 -5.14 -30.31 23.89
N LEU A 398 -4.78 -30.05 22.63
CA LEU A 398 -4.94 -31.07 21.59
C LEU A 398 -3.97 -32.23 21.79
N THR A 399 -2.68 -31.97 22.00
CA THR A 399 -1.69 -33.05 22.22
C THR A 399 -1.96 -33.82 23.50
N ARG A 400 -2.42 -33.13 24.57
CA ARG A 400 -2.86 -33.76 25.81
C ARG A 400 -4.01 -34.71 25.58
N LEU A 401 -5.01 -34.31 24.79
CA LEU A 401 -6.15 -35.16 24.45
C LEU A 401 -5.70 -36.47 23.75
N VAL A 402 -4.75 -36.34 22.79
CA VAL A 402 -4.19 -37.48 22.08
C VAL A 402 -3.46 -38.43 23.05
N PHE A 403 -2.68 -37.90 23.99
CA PHE A 403 -2.02 -38.70 25.02
C PHE A 403 -3.03 -39.41 25.95
N ILE A 404 -4.11 -38.75 26.36
CA ILE A 404 -5.14 -39.33 27.21
C ILE A 404 -5.87 -40.50 26.48
N ILE A 405 -6.20 -40.30 25.22
CA ILE A 405 -6.83 -41.34 24.39
C ILE A 405 -5.85 -42.49 24.17
N GLY A 406 -4.60 -42.19 23.85
CA GLY A 406 -3.56 -43.20 23.62
C GLY A 406 -3.15 -43.98 24.88
N ALA A 407 -3.29 -43.39 26.06
CA ALA A 407 -2.87 -43.98 27.35
C ALA A 407 -3.56 -45.31 27.71
N LYS A 408 -4.60 -45.68 26.96
CA LYS A 408 -5.27 -46.99 27.08
C LYS A 408 -4.56 -48.10 26.31
N SER A 409 -3.57 -47.80 25.51
CA SER A 409 -2.89 -48.74 24.63
C SER A 409 -1.49 -49.13 25.17
N LYS A 410 -1.09 -50.39 25.00
CA LYS A 410 0.19 -50.94 25.44
C LYS A 410 1.44 -50.17 24.98
N PRO A 411 1.51 -49.60 23.79
CA PRO A 411 2.68 -48.80 23.38
C PRO A 411 2.92 -47.55 24.22
N PHE A 412 1.88 -46.93 24.80
CA PHE A 412 1.98 -45.75 25.63
C PHE A 412 2.52 -46.02 27.05
N GLU A 413 2.37 -47.26 27.54
CA GLU A 413 2.94 -47.66 28.84
C GLU A 413 4.47 -47.71 28.85
N ARG A 414 5.09 -47.83 27.65
CA ARG A 414 6.54 -47.93 27.45
C ARG A 414 7.17 -46.65 26.93
N LEU A 415 6.47 -45.52 27.02
CA LEU A 415 7.00 -44.24 26.54
C LEU A 415 8.19 -43.77 27.40
N THR A 416 9.28 -43.39 26.76
CA THR A 416 10.50 -42.92 27.42
C THR A 416 10.85 -41.45 27.15
N PHE A 417 10.17 -40.80 26.21
CA PHE A 417 10.46 -39.43 25.73
C PHE A 417 11.95 -39.23 25.40
N ALA A 418 12.65 -40.26 25.03
CA ALA A 418 14.03 -40.25 24.67
C ALA A 418 14.37 -41.32 23.65
N THR A 419 15.22 -41.00 22.70
CA THR A 419 15.84 -41.96 21.78
C THR A 419 17.22 -42.37 22.28
N PRO A 420 17.83 -43.42 21.71
CA PRO A 420 19.23 -43.76 22.02
C PRO A 420 20.20 -42.62 21.79
N LEU A 421 19.88 -41.73 20.86
CA LEU A 421 20.67 -40.51 20.55
C LEU A 421 20.55 -39.48 21.67
N SER A 422 19.32 -39.14 22.09
CA SER A 422 19.06 -38.09 23.08
C SER A 422 19.25 -38.55 24.54
N ARG A 423 19.22 -39.84 24.79
CA ARG A 423 19.31 -40.40 26.15
C ARG A 423 20.66 -40.13 26.83
N LYS A 424 21.75 -40.12 26.02
CA LYS A 424 23.12 -39.89 26.53
C LYS A 424 23.53 -38.41 26.41
N MET A 425 22.76 -37.61 25.72
CA MET A 425 23.09 -36.19 25.52
C MET A 425 22.88 -35.40 26.81
N PHE A 426 23.84 -34.62 27.21
CA PHE A 426 23.81 -33.78 28.41
C PHE A 426 23.64 -34.49 29.75
N THR A 427 23.79 -35.81 29.85
CA THR A 427 23.64 -36.55 31.14
C THR A 427 24.87 -36.47 32.02
N ASN A 428 26.07 -36.22 31.50
CA ASN A 428 27.34 -36.20 32.22
C ASN A 428 28.07 -34.85 32.06
N THR A 429 27.35 -33.75 32.11
CA THR A 429 27.95 -32.43 32.06
C THR A 429 28.49 -32.06 33.45
N ASN A 430 29.78 -32.28 33.69
CA ASN A 430 30.49 -31.87 34.94
C ASN A 430 31.15 -30.50 34.77
N PHE A 431 30.48 -29.56 34.10
CA PHE A 431 31.01 -28.23 33.92
C PHE A 431 30.76 -27.37 35.18
N ASN A 432 31.84 -26.90 35.79
CA ASN A 432 31.74 -26.07 37.01
C ASN A 432 31.43 -24.61 36.64
N PHE A 433 30.14 -24.33 36.32
CA PHE A 433 29.67 -23.00 35.95
C PHE A 433 29.92 -21.95 37.05
N LEU A 434 29.75 -22.33 38.33
CA LEU A 434 29.98 -21.42 39.46
C LEU A 434 31.47 -21.12 39.67
N GLY A 435 32.37 -22.06 39.40
CA GLY A 435 33.81 -21.83 39.43
C GLY A 435 34.29 -20.90 38.33
N ALA A 436 33.68 -20.99 37.14
CA ALA A 436 34.02 -20.16 35.98
C ALA A 436 33.47 -18.71 36.06
N ARG A 437 32.67 -18.36 37.09
CA ARG A 437 31.98 -17.05 37.18
C ARG A 437 32.90 -15.84 37.02
N LYS A 438 34.12 -15.88 37.63
CA LYS A 438 35.08 -14.75 37.56
C LYS A 438 35.56 -14.53 36.12
N VAL A 439 35.87 -15.61 35.40
CA VAL A 439 36.28 -15.55 33.98
C VAL A 439 35.12 -15.08 33.10
N SER A 440 33.91 -15.60 33.35
CA SER A 440 32.72 -15.18 32.64
C SER A 440 32.42 -13.68 32.81
N PHE A 441 32.47 -13.17 34.04
CA PHE A 441 32.31 -11.74 34.33
C PHE A 441 33.39 -10.88 33.67
N ALA A 442 34.66 -11.35 33.68
CA ALA A 442 35.72 -10.63 33.00
C ALA A 442 35.53 -10.56 31.50
N VAL A 443 35.16 -11.69 30.84
CA VAL A 443 34.90 -11.74 29.39
C VAL A 443 33.71 -10.86 29.04
N VAL A 444 32.60 -10.98 29.76
CA VAL A 444 31.41 -10.14 29.51
C VAL A 444 31.72 -8.66 29.80
N GLY A 445 32.44 -8.35 30.85
CA GLY A 445 32.86 -6.98 31.17
C GLY A 445 33.70 -6.35 30.05
N VAL A 446 34.69 -7.09 29.53
CA VAL A 446 35.48 -6.62 28.38
C VAL A 446 34.62 -6.46 27.14
N ALA A 447 33.72 -7.41 26.84
CA ALA A 447 32.81 -7.31 25.70
C ALA A 447 31.90 -6.07 25.79
N VAL A 448 31.33 -5.82 26.98
CA VAL A 448 30.50 -4.62 27.24
C VAL A 448 31.31 -3.34 27.06
N LEU A 449 32.54 -3.28 27.56
CA LEU A 449 33.42 -2.12 27.38
C LEU A 449 33.74 -1.88 25.89
N ILE A 450 33.99 -2.93 25.10
CA ILE A 450 34.23 -2.82 23.68
C ILE A 450 32.98 -2.28 22.96
N VAL A 451 31.80 -2.82 23.30
CA VAL A 451 30.52 -2.38 22.68
C VAL A 451 30.24 -0.92 23.04
N LEU A 452 30.35 -0.55 24.31
CA LEU A 452 30.15 0.83 24.75
C LEU A 452 31.19 1.77 24.13
N GLY A 453 32.46 1.38 24.09
CA GLY A 453 33.52 2.15 23.45
C GLY A 453 33.23 2.35 21.93
N SER A 454 32.81 1.29 21.23
CA SER A 454 32.42 1.39 19.82
C SER A 454 31.21 2.31 19.62
N PHE A 455 30.23 2.23 20.52
CA PHE A 455 29.03 3.07 20.47
C PHE A 455 29.37 4.56 20.65
N PHE A 456 30.23 4.90 21.61
CA PHE A 456 30.63 6.30 21.84
C PHE A 456 31.62 6.85 20.79
N ILE A 457 32.44 5.98 20.15
CA ILE A 457 33.43 6.41 19.17
C ILE A 457 32.83 6.47 17.77
N ARG A 458 32.03 5.45 17.38
CA ARG A 458 31.47 5.32 16.01
C ARG A 458 29.99 5.70 15.90
N GLY A 459 29.26 5.77 17.03
CA GLY A 459 27.82 5.95 17.03
C GLY A 459 27.07 4.77 16.41
N LEU A 460 25.80 5.00 16.10
CA LEU A 460 24.94 4.08 15.33
C LEU A 460 24.77 4.62 13.92
N ASN A 461 25.05 3.80 12.91
CA ASN A 461 24.64 4.10 11.54
C ASN A 461 23.12 3.95 11.46
N GLN A 462 22.42 5.07 11.43
CA GLN A 462 20.96 5.10 11.28
C GLN A 462 20.62 4.95 9.80
N GLY A 463 19.70 4.04 9.48
CA GLY A 463 19.15 3.95 8.13
C GLY A 463 18.37 5.21 7.73
N ILE A 464 18.10 5.36 6.43
CA ILE A 464 17.34 6.51 5.88
C ILE A 464 15.94 6.67 6.49
N ASP A 465 15.36 5.61 7.04
CA ASP A 465 14.06 5.66 7.73
C ASP A 465 14.11 6.50 9.03
N PHE A 466 15.29 6.66 9.61
CA PHE A 466 15.52 7.46 10.83
C PHE A 466 16.22 8.79 10.54
N SER A 467 17.17 8.81 9.60
CA SER A 467 17.92 10.01 9.24
C SER A 467 17.23 10.89 8.21
N GLY A 468 16.14 10.42 7.61
CA GLY A 468 15.56 11.00 6.41
C GLY A 468 16.39 10.69 5.17
N GLY A 469 15.79 10.86 3.98
CA GLY A 469 16.50 10.61 2.73
C GLY A 469 15.60 10.80 1.52
N ARG A 470 16.23 10.87 0.35
CA ARG A 470 15.59 10.94 -0.94
C ARG A 470 15.68 9.60 -1.65
N ASN A 471 14.60 9.21 -2.32
CA ASN A 471 14.51 7.95 -3.05
C ASN A 471 14.34 8.24 -4.54
N TYR A 472 15.21 7.66 -5.34
CA TYR A 472 15.15 7.72 -6.80
C TYR A 472 14.98 6.31 -7.35
N VAL A 473 14.10 6.15 -8.34
CA VAL A 473 13.93 4.90 -9.05
C VAL A 473 14.51 5.08 -10.45
N VAL A 474 15.51 4.27 -10.76
CA VAL A 474 16.21 4.29 -12.04
C VAL A 474 15.94 2.97 -12.76
N GLN A 475 15.54 3.04 -14.02
CA GLN A 475 15.36 1.88 -14.87
C GLN A 475 16.54 1.74 -15.84
N PHE A 476 17.10 0.53 -15.89
CA PHE A 476 18.21 0.17 -16.77
C PHE A 476 17.70 -0.71 -17.92
N ASP A 477 18.41 -0.69 -19.05
CA ASP A 477 18.09 -1.53 -20.20
C ASP A 477 18.52 -3.01 -20.01
N HIS A 478 19.29 -3.29 -18.96
CA HIS A 478 19.79 -4.64 -18.64
C HIS A 478 19.86 -4.85 -17.12
N PRO A 479 19.84 -6.10 -16.64
CA PRO A 479 19.97 -6.40 -15.22
C PRO A 479 21.28 -5.87 -14.63
N VAL A 480 21.20 -5.21 -13.47
CA VAL A 480 22.33 -4.54 -12.82
C VAL A 480 22.67 -5.21 -11.49
N ASN A 481 23.95 -5.35 -11.20
CA ASN A 481 24.42 -5.78 -9.89
C ASN A 481 24.43 -4.60 -8.91
N THR A 482 23.55 -4.63 -7.93
CA THR A 482 23.39 -3.56 -6.95
C THR A 482 24.63 -3.29 -6.12
N SER A 483 25.41 -4.30 -5.79
CA SER A 483 26.65 -4.14 -5.00
C SER A 483 27.72 -3.41 -5.80
N GLU A 484 27.84 -3.69 -7.10
CA GLU A 484 28.76 -3.00 -7.99
C GLU A 484 28.33 -1.55 -8.22
N LEU A 485 27.04 -1.34 -8.46
CA LEU A 485 26.47 0.00 -8.63
C LEU A 485 26.65 0.85 -7.36
N GLN A 486 26.39 0.28 -6.18
CA GLN A 486 26.62 0.95 -4.92
C GLN A 486 28.09 1.36 -4.69
N SER A 487 29.03 0.47 -5.04
CA SER A 487 30.46 0.76 -4.91
C SER A 487 30.95 1.87 -5.85
N LYS A 488 30.35 1.99 -7.04
CA LYS A 488 30.63 3.06 -8.01
C LYS A 488 30.01 4.39 -7.61
N LEU A 489 28.82 4.37 -7.04
CA LEU A 489 28.10 5.58 -6.63
C LEU A 489 28.58 6.14 -5.28
N ALA A 490 29.01 5.30 -4.34
CA ALA A 490 29.41 5.73 -2.99
C ALA A 490 30.44 6.86 -2.96
N PRO A 491 31.48 6.91 -3.81
CA PRO A 491 32.44 8.00 -3.83
C PRO A 491 31.84 9.35 -4.24
N LEU A 492 30.72 9.35 -5.00
CA LEU A 492 30.10 10.56 -5.54
C LEU A 492 29.19 11.28 -4.51
N PHE A 493 28.81 10.57 -3.47
CA PHE A 493 27.91 11.06 -2.44
C PHE A 493 28.63 11.47 -1.13
N ASP A 494 29.92 11.83 -1.22
CA ASP A 494 30.73 12.43 -0.13
C ASP A 494 30.60 11.72 1.22
N GLY A 495 30.57 10.38 1.23
CA GLY A 495 30.41 9.59 2.47
C GLY A 495 29.00 9.59 3.05
N SER A 496 28.03 10.16 2.35
CA SER A 496 26.62 10.07 2.71
C SER A 496 26.12 8.63 2.60
N GLN A 497 25.11 8.28 3.40
CA GLN A 497 24.53 6.95 3.32
C GLN A 497 23.89 6.74 1.95
N LEU A 498 24.26 5.65 1.31
CA LEU A 498 23.73 5.24 0.01
C LEU A 498 23.24 3.79 0.11
N SER A 499 21.98 3.57 -0.20
CA SER A 499 21.37 2.25 -0.31
C SER A 499 20.88 2.04 -1.74
N VAL A 500 21.25 0.93 -2.33
CA VAL A 500 20.90 0.55 -3.70
C VAL A 500 20.18 -0.79 -3.66
N ILE A 501 18.90 -0.82 -4.01
CA ILE A 501 18.03 -2.01 -3.91
C ILE A 501 17.32 -2.22 -5.24
N THR A 502 17.30 -3.46 -5.74
CA THR A 502 16.49 -3.82 -6.92
C THR A 502 15.00 -3.82 -6.58
N ILE A 503 14.17 -3.31 -7.48
CA ILE A 503 12.70 -3.25 -7.31
C ILE A 503 12.00 -4.27 -8.18
N ASP A 504 12.48 -4.52 -9.40
CA ASP A 504 11.84 -5.36 -10.40
C ASP A 504 12.93 -6.05 -11.21
N ASP A 505 12.71 -7.17 -11.85
CA ASP A 505 13.56 -7.95 -12.81
C ASP A 505 15.07 -7.61 -12.86
N ASN A 506 15.65 -7.09 -11.78
CA ASN A 506 17.00 -6.52 -11.68
C ASN A 506 17.30 -5.37 -12.67
N THR A 507 16.30 -4.88 -13.39
CA THR A 507 16.44 -3.74 -14.32
C THR A 507 16.02 -2.42 -13.69
N LYS A 508 15.18 -2.45 -12.63
CA LYS A 508 14.78 -1.27 -11.84
C LYS A 508 15.49 -1.26 -10.50
N VAL A 509 16.11 -0.16 -10.20
CA VAL A 509 16.89 0.02 -8.97
C VAL A 509 16.40 1.24 -8.21
N ARG A 510 16.17 1.08 -6.90
CA ARG A 510 15.95 2.20 -5.99
C ARG A 510 17.26 2.63 -5.39
N ILE A 511 17.60 3.87 -5.59
CA ILE A 511 18.76 4.55 -4.99
C ILE A 511 18.22 5.45 -3.89
N SER A 512 18.62 5.18 -2.65
CA SER A 512 18.21 5.94 -1.47
C SER A 512 19.43 6.59 -0.84
N THR A 513 19.39 7.91 -0.61
CA THR A 513 20.53 8.65 -0.05
C THR A 513 20.07 9.77 0.88
N ASN A 514 20.87 10.08 1.89
CA ASN A 514 20.71 11.26 2.75
C ASN A 514 21.63 12.43 2.34
N TYR A 515 22.19 12.38 1.13
CA TYR A 515 23.06 13.42 0.61
C TYR A 515 22.36 14.80 0.61
N LYS A 516 23.00 15.77 1.25
CA LYS A 516 22.51 17.16 1.39
C LYS A 516 21.05 17.24 1.86
N ILE A 517 20.61 16.38 2.78
CA ILE A 517 19.20 16.31 3.22
C ILE A 517 18.69 17.63 3.82
N ASP A 518 19.56 18.36 4.51
CA ASP A 518 19.23 19.62 5.18
C ASP A 518 19.28 20.86 4.26
N SER A 519 19.59 20.68 2.98
CA SER A 519 19.67 21.78 2.03
C SER A 519 18.30 22.03 1.37
N GLU A 520 17.88 23.30 1.33
CA GLU A 520 16.64 23.77 0.69
C GLU A 520 16.84 24.19 -0.78
N ASP A 521 17.99 23.89 -1.39
CA ASP A 521 18.26 24.25 -2.78
C ASP A 521 17.36 23.46 -3.74
N PRO A 522 16.53 24.11 -4.56
CA PRO A 522 15.62 23.42 -5.49
C PRO A 522 16.34 22.66 -6.60
N ASN A 523 17.65 22.87 -6.80
CA ASN A 523 18.43 22.17 -7.82
C ASN A 523 19.08 20.88 -7.35
N ILE A 524 18.97 20.51 -6.08
CA ILE A 524 19.60 19.30 -5.52
C ILE A 524 19.10 18.02 -6.19
N ASP A 525 17.82 17.94 -6.49
CA ASP A 525 17.26 16.77 -7.17
C ASP A 525 17.84 16.60 -8.58
N ASN A 526 18.11 17.68 -9.29
CA ASN A 526 18.80 17.66 -10.57
C ASN A 526 20.28 17.30 -10.41
N GLU A 527 20.96 17.76 -9.36
CA GLU A 527 22.34 17.41 -9.03
C GLU A 527 22.47 15.90 -8.75
N ILE A 528 21.60 15.34 -7.88
CA ILE A 528 21.60 13.91 -7.53
C ILE A 528 21.25 13.06 -8.75
N THR A 529 20.27 13.49 -9.54
CA THR A 529 19.88 12.81 -10.78
C THR A 529 21.04 12.84 -11.78
N GLY A 530 21.72 13.98 -11.90
CA GLY A 530 22.93 14.11 -12.74
C GLY A 530 24.05 13.18 -12.29
N LEU A 531 24.38 13.16 -11.00
CA LEU A 531 25.40 12.26 -10.43
C LEU A 531 25.04 10.79 -10.65
N SER A 532 23.76 10.43 -10.53
CA SER A 532 23.28 9.08 -10.74
C SER A 532 23.29 8.66 -12.22
N LEU A 533 22.97 9.57 -13.15
CA LEU A 533 22.83 9.28 -14.58
C LEU A 533 24.16 9.33 -15.34
N ILE A 534 25.12 10.19 -14.96
CA ILE A 534 26.40 10.35 -15.67
C ILE A 534 27.23 9.05 -15.66
N HIS A 535 27.19 8.28 -14.59
CA HIS A 535 27.91 7.01 -14.48
C HIS A 535 27.10 5.78 -14.91
N ILE A 536 25.82 5.96 -15.21
CA ILE A 536 24.94 4.88 -15.71
C ILE A 536 25.06 4.76 -17.25
N SER A 537 25.46 5.84 -17.93
CA SER A 537 25.52 5.91 -19.39
C SER A 537 26.88 5.57 -20.00
N GLU A 538 27.89 5.16 -19.23
CA GLU A 538 29.12 4.61 -19.82
C GLU A 538 28.90 3.19 -20.31
N PRO A 539 28.89 2.94 -21.63
CA PRO A 539 28.91 1.59 -22.15
C PRO A 539 30.25 0.98 -21.77
N THR A 540 30.25 -0.02 -20.89
CA THR A 540 31.41 -0.90 -20.71
C THR A 540 31.74 -1.52 -22.06
N ARG A 541 32.81 -1.05 -22.68
CA ARG A 541 33.38 -1.71 -23.87
C ARG A 541 33.76 -3.14 -23.49
N PRO A 542 33.30 -4.15 -24.25
CA PRO A 542 33.76 -5.51 -24.02
C PRO A 542 35.26 -5.59 -24.42
N TYR A 543 36.06 -6.14 -23.53
CA TYR A 543 37.35 -6.70 -23.88
C TYR A 543 37.16 -8.08 -24.50
#